data_0421d060b97270deca68414a5c993940
#
_entry.id   0421d060b97270deca68414a5c993940
#
_cell.length_a   1.000
_cell.length_b   1.000
_cell.length_c   1.000
_cell.angle_alpha   90.00
_cell.angle_beta   90.00
_cell.angle_gamma   90.00
#
_symmetry.space_group_name_H-M   'P 1'
#
loop_
_entity.id
_entity.type
_entity.pdbx_description
1 polymer ?
#
loop_
_entity_poly.entity_id
_entity_poly.type
_entity_poly.pdbx_seq_one_letter_code
_entity_poly.pdbx_strand_id
1 'polypeptide(L)'
;MEYRGEEGRPRLEVGLRDIPNGPLSQKTRPPSSSSSMVTRTVLSRALRSATRSPRALRGFATAHNAYPITEISTLPNGLTVATESHPHAQTATVGVWIDAGSRAETDKTNGTAHFLEHMAFKGTNRRSQHALELEVENLGAHLNAYTSREQTVYYAKSFRKDVPVAVDIISDILQNSKLETSAIERERDVILREQQEVDKQLEEVVFDHLHAVAFQGQPLGRTILGPKENILSIKQDDLSSYIKTNYTADRMVLVGAGGVTHSELVKLAEKNFSSLPVSSNPIPLGRLSHPKTAFIGSEVRIRDDDLPTANIAIAVEGVGWSSPDYFPMMVMQSIFGNWDRSLGSASLTSSRLSHIISENNLANSFMSFSTSYSDTGLWGIYLVSENLMNLDDLTHFTLREWTRMSIAPTISEVERAKSQLKAGLLLGLDGTTAIAEDIGRQLVTSGRRFTPQQIESAVDAVTVDEIKRVAQKYLWDKDFALAGVGSIEGLLDYNRIRTDMSSMIY
;
A
#
# COMPACT_ATOMS: atom_id res chain seq x y z
N MET A 1 44.07 7.45 26.37
CA MET A 1 44.68 7.04 25.08
C MET A 1 43.54 7.08 24.06
N GLU A 2 43.62 8.07 23.23
CA GLU A 2 42.73 8.31 22.10
C GLU A 2 42.86 7.19 21.07
N TYR A 3 41.75 6.82 20.44
CA TYR A 3 41.74 6.44 19.04
C TYR A 3 40.51 7.03 18.34
N ARG A 4 40.79 7.92 17.40
CA ARG A 4 39.93 8.51 16.40
C ARG A 4 39.77 7.56 15.22
N GLY A 5 38.60 7.76 14.52
CA GLY A 5 38.44 7.57 13.07
C GLY A 5 37.91 6.19 12.73
N GLU A 6 37.00 5.99 11.81
CA GLU A 6 36.60 6.64 10.54
C GLU A 6 35.26 6.07 10.15
N GLU A 7 34.32 6.88 9.76
CA GLU A 7 33.74 7.12 8.43
C GLU A 7 33.39 5.89 7.58
N GLY A 8 32.12 5.88 7.17
CA GLY A 8 31.71 5.38 5.86
C GLY A 8 31.21 3.95 5.80
N ARG A 9 29.97 3.71 6.30
CA ARG A 9 29.19 2.57 5.78
C ARG A 9 27.93 3.10 5.10
N PRO A 10 27.66 2.71 3.84
CA PRO A 10 26.36 3.00 3.24
C PRO A 10 25.28 2.24 4.01
N ARG A 11 24.30 2.96 4.52
CA ARG A 11 23.06 2.39 5.04
C ARG A 11 22.31 1.79 3.87
N LEU A 12 22.16 0.49 3.87
CA LEU A 12 21.07 -0.18 3.20
C LEU A 12 19.80 0.25 3.95
N GLU A 13 19.11 1.25 3.43
CA GLU A 13 17.76 1.58 3.90
C GLU A 13 16.84 0.44 3.48
N VAL A 14 16.50 -0.39 4.45
CA VAL A 14 15.36 -1.29 4.36
C VAL A 14 14.13 -0.37 4.42
N GLY A 15 13.61 -0.03 3.24
CA GLY A 15 12.52 0.93 3.10
C GLY A 15 11.18 0.34 3.48
N LEU A 16 10.78 0.52 4.72
CA LEU A 16 9.38 0.73 5.06
C LEU A 16 9.04 2.17 4.69
N ARG A 17 8.63 2.40 3.45
CA ARG A 17 8.05 3.66 2.90
C ARG A 17 7.66 3.37 1.45
N ASP A 18 6.63 3.96 0.88
CA ASP A 18 6.01 5.26 1.07
C ASP A 18 4.62 5.25 0.44
N ILE A 19 3.68 5.81 1.15
CA ILE A 19 2.53 6.47 0.52
C ILE A 19 3.01 7.91 0.30
N PRO A 20 3.12 8.42 -0.95
CA PRO A 20 3.70 9.73 -1.17
C PRO A 20 2.72 10.84 -0.81
N ASN A 21 3.13 11.71 0.09
CA ASN A 21 2.55 13.03 0.29
C ASN A 21 2.99 13.97 -0.84
N GLY A 22 2.03 14.73 -1.36
CA GLY A 22 2.16 15.64 -2.46
C GLY A 22 3.02 16.90 -2.19
N PRO A 23 3.27 17.74 -3.21
CA PRO A 23 4.42 18.63 -3.28
C PRO A 23 4.20 19.98 -2.62
N LEU A 24 5.28 20.49 -2.02
CA LEU A 24 5.45 21.84 -1.52
C LEU A 24 5.42 22.89 -2.65
N SER A 25 4.51 23.85 -2.54
CA SER A 25 4.45 25.03 -3.39
C SER A 25 5.46 26.07 -2.95
N GLN A 26 6.33 26.50 -3.86
CA GLN A 26 7.13 27.70 -3.69
C GLN A 26 6.31 28.94 -4.06
N LYS A 27 6.24 29.89 -3.12
CA LYS A 27 5.69 31.22 -3.29
C LYS A 27 6.70 32.12 -4.00
N THR A 28 6.30 32.76 -5.11
CA THR A 28 6.91 34.00 -5.57
C THR A 28 5.85 35.10 -5.64
N ARG A 29 6.15 36.24 -5.02
CA ARG A 29 5.33 37.45 -5.00
C ARG A 29 5.47 38.23 -6.32
N PRO A 30 4.42 38.94 -6.75
CA PRO A 30 4.52 39.90 -7.86
C PRO A 30 4.88 41.32 -7.38
N PRO A 31 5.46 42.15 -8.23
CA PRO A 31 5.56 43.59 -7.97
C PRO A 31 4.39 44.36 -8.57
N SER A 32 4.13 45.45 -7.93
CA SER A 32 3.04 46.43 -8.03
C SER A 32 3.10 47.32 -9.24
N SER A 33 1.90 47.69 -9.73
CA SER A 33 1.37 48.96 -10.21
C SER A 33 2.12 49.86 -11.21
N SER A 34 1.45 50.21 -12.28
CA SER A 34 1.01 51.60 -12.46
C SER A 34 0.12 51.76 -13.72
N SER A 35 -0.81 52.66 -13.53
CA SER A 35 -1.85 53.22 -14.36
C SER A 35 -1.32 53.98 -15.60
N SER A 36 -2.01 53.94 -16.74
CA SER A 36 -2.43 55.17 -17.44
C SER A 36 -3.41 54.87 -18.59
N MET A 37 -4.32 55.77 -18.71
CA MET A 37 -5.46 55.95 -19.61
C MET A 37 -5.05 56.34 -21.02
N VAL A 38 -6.10 56.31 -21.92
CA VAL A 38 -6.29 57.14 -23.18
C VAL A 38 -5.72 56.48 -24.43
N THR A 39 -6.41 56.21 -25.53
CA THR A 39 -7.40 56.99 -26.31
C THR A 39 -7.99 56.13 -27.42
N ARG A 40 -9.28 56.35 -27.74
CA ARG A 40 -9.99 55.88 -28.94
C ARG A 40 -9.42 56.50 -30.19
N THR A 41 -9.28 55.71 -31.29
CA THR A 41 -9.41 56.26 -32.61
C THR A 41 -10.05 55.22 -33.57
N VAL A 42 -11.16 55.64 -34.17
CA VAL A 42 -11.90 54.97 -35.24
C VAL A 42 -11.24 55.28 -36.56
N LEU A 43 -11.00 54.28 -37.39
CA LEU A 43 -10.92 54.49 -38.84
C LEU A 43 -11.35 53.25 -39.61
N SER A 44 -12.31 53.46 -40.48
CA SER A 44 -12.98 52.58 -41.40
C SER A 44 -12.22 52.34 -42.71
N ARG A 45 -12.56 51.24 -43.38
CA ARG A 45 -12.48 50.91 -44.80
C ARG A 45 -11.19 50.28 -45.33
N ALA A 46 -11.35 49.02 -45.73
CA ALA A 46 -11.30 48.63 -47.16
C ALA A 46 -11.59 47.12 -47.32
N LEU A 47 -12.69 46.80 -47.97
CA LEU A 47 -12.96 45.49 -48.54
C LEU A 47 -11.96 45.17 -49.65
N ARG A 48 -11.20 44.08 -49.49
CA ARG A 48 -10.64 43.33 -50.60
C ARG A 48 -11.03 41.87 -50.45
N SER A 49 -11.85 41.38 -51.34
CA SER A 49 -12.18 40.00 -51.53
C SER A 49 -10.94 39.21 -51.89
N ALA A 50 -10.48 38.38 -51.02
CA ALA A 50 -9.55 37.31 -51.33
C ALA A 50 -10.30 35.99 -51.15
N THR A 51 -10.57 35.32 -52.25
CA THR A 51 -11.04 33.95 -52.32
C THR A 51 -10.03 33.05 -51.59
N ARG A 52 -10.36 32.69 -50.32
CA ARG A 52 -9.60 31.68 -49.58
C ARG A 52 -10.19 30.31 -49.95
N SER A 53 -9.35 29.49 -50.58
CA SER A 53 -9.57 28.05 -50.68
C SER A 53 -9.91 27.46 -49.29
N PRO A 54 -10.83 26.49 -49.22
CA PRO A 54 -11.12 25.84 -47.94
C PRO A 54 -9.85 25.11 -47.47
N ARG A 55 -9.20 25.65 -46.46
CA ARG A 55 -8.22 24.89 -45.67
C ARG A 55 -9.00 23.72 -45.08
N ALA A 56 -8.67 22.52 -45.54
CA ALA A 56 -9.08 21.31 -44.91
C ALA A 56 -8.77 21.45 -43.40
N LEU A 57 -9.80 21.53 -42.58
CA LEU A 57 -9.69 21.31 -41.14
C LEU A 57 -9.10 19.91 -41.00
N ARG A 58 -7.77 19.83 -40.75
CA ARG A 58 -7.19 18.63 -40.22
C ARG A 58 -7.95 18.41 -38.92
N GLY A 59 -8.88 17.44 -38.92
CA GLY A 59 -9.47 16.94 -37.73
C GLY A 59 -8.32 16.60 -36.80
N PHE A 60 -8.32 17.21 -35.61
CA PHE A 60 -7.53 16.68 -34.52
C PHE A 60 -8.00 15.25 -34.41
N ALA A 61 -7.18 14.29 -34.82
CA ALA A 61 -7.37 12.92 -34.41
C ALA A 61 -7.50 13.00 -32.90
N THR A 62 -8.67 12.69 -32.39
CA THR A 62 -8.84 12.36 -30.99
C THR A 62 -7.83 11.26 -30.77
N ALA A 63 -6.69 11.61 -30.17
CA ALA A 63 -5.81 10.62 -29.62
C ALA A 63 -6.72 9.87 -28.61
N HIS A 64 -7.15 8.68 -28.99
CA HIS A 64 -7.58 7.72 -28.00
C HIS A 64 -6.40 7.64 -27.04
N ASN A 65 -6.55 8.17 -25.85
CA ASN A 65 -5.68 7.86 -24.73
C ASN A 65 -5.84 6.36 -24.50
N ALA A 66 -5.17 5.57 -25.31
CA ALA A 66 -5.03 4.15 -25.05
C ALA A 66 -4.05 4.06 -23.88
N TYR A 67 -4.58 3.81 -22.69
CA TYR A 67 -3.74 3.44 -21.57
C TYR A 67 -2.90 2.21 -21.97
N PRO A 68 -1.66 2.12 -21.51
CA PRO A 68 -0.83 0.96 -21.79
C PRO A 68 -1.57 -0.33 -21.39
N ILE A 69 -1.52 -1.34 -22.25
CA ILE A 69 -2.18 -2.61 -22.00
C ILE A 69 -1.21 -3.50 -21.24
N THR A 70 -1.67 -4.12 -20.16
CA THR A 70 -0.93 -5.16 -19.48
C THR A 70 -1.10 -6.47 -20.25
N GLU A 71 0.00 -6.97 -20.81
CA GLU A 71 0.07 -8.28 -21.43
C GLU A 71 0.36 -9.34 -20.36
N ILE A 72 -0.35 -10.48 -20.42
CA ILE A 72 -0.23 -11.56 -19.42
C ILE A 72 -0.09 -12.89 -20.15
N SER A 73 0.89 -13.69 -19.73
CA SER A 73 1.11 -15.06 -20.20
C SER A 73 1.41 -15.98 -19.02
N THR A 74 1.10 -17.26 -19.15
CA THR A 74 1.43 -18.26 -18.13
C THR A 74 2.35 -19.31 -18.75
N LEU A 75 3.48 -19.58 -18.08
CA LEU A 75 4.44 -20.59 -18.50
C LEU A 75 3.91 -22.00 -18.21
N PRO A 76 4.49 -23.05 -18.85
CA PRO A 76 4.07 -24.44 -18.63
C PRO A 76 4.15 -24.91 -17.17
N ASN A 77 5.05 -24.34 -16.38
CA ASN A 77 5.18 -24.62 -14.94
C ASN A 77 4.21 -23.83 -14.06
N GLY A 78 3.32 -23.02 -14.63
CA GLY A 78 2.32 -22.23 -13.91
C GLY A 78 2.75 -20.81 -13.53
N LEU A 79 4.02 -20.42 -13.74
CA LEU A 79 4.48 -19.04 -13.48
C LEU A 79 3.73 -18.07 -14.39
N THR A 80 3.11 -17.06 -13.80
CA THR A 80 2.47 -15.97 -14.55
C THR A 80 3.50 -14.88 -14.85
N VAL A 81 3.54 -14.41 -16.10
CA VAL A 81 4.37 -13.30 -16.56
C VAL A 81 3.46 -12.15 -17.00
N ALA A 82 3.64 -10.98 -16.43
CA ALA A 82 2.85 -9.79 -16.75
C ALA A 82 3.74 -8.62 -17.12
N THR A 83 3.35 -7.85 -18.13
CA THR A 83 4.18 -6.75 -18.62
C THR A 83 3.35 -5.56 -19.03
N GLU A 84 3.78 -4.36 -18.63
CA GLU A 84 3.32 -3.10 -19.16
C GLU A 84 4.48 -2.37 -19.81
N SER A 85 4.53 -2.44 -21.14
CA SER A 85 5.65 -1.89 -21.92
C SER A 85 5.47 -0.40 -22.20
N HIS A 86 6.52 0.37 -21.92
CA HIS A 86 6.66 1.75 -22.30
C HIS A 86 7.87 1.90 -23.24
N PRO A 87 7.67 1.90 -24.57
CA PRO A 87 8.79 1.80 -25.55
C PRO A 87 9.85 2.90 -25.42
N HIS A 88 9.48 4.07 -24.91
CA HIS A 88 10.37 5.22 -24.74
C HIS A 88 11.05 5.27 -23.37
N ALA A 89 10.68 4.41 -22.43
CA ALA A 89 11.30 4.36 -21.12
C ALA A 89 12.73 3.81 -21.21
N GLN A 90 13.66 4.50 -20.57
CA GLN A 90 15.06 4.09 -20.47
C GLN A 90 15.34 3.18 -19.28
N THR A 91 14.38 3.13 -18.33
CA THR A 91 14.43 2.29 -17.14
C THR A 91 13.28 1.29 -17.15
N ALA A 92 13.48 0.19 -16.45
CA ALA A 92 12.44 -0.79 -16.19
C ALA A 92 12.50 -1.23 -14.74
N THR A 93 11.36 -1.59 -14.17
CA THR A 93 11.25 -2.34 -12.93
C THR A 93 10.80 -3.74 -13.27
N VAL A 94 11.56 -4.72 -12.80
CA VAL A 94 11.22 -6.15 -12.90
C VAL A 94 11.19 -6.75 -11.51
N GLY A 95 10.26 -7.66 -11.24
CA GLY A 95 10.15 -8.26 -9.91
C GLY A 95 9.27 -9.49 -9.88
N VAL A 96 9.34 -10.23 -8.79
CA VAL A 96 8.50 -11.41 -8.53
C VAL A 96 7.64 -11.12 -7.30
N TRP A 97 6.34 -11.20 -7.48
CA TRP A 97 5.32 -11.15 -6.44
C TRP A 97 4.90 -12.57 -6.10
N ILE A 98 4.98 -12.91 -4.84
CA ILE A 98 4.74 -14.26 -4.32
C ILE A 98 3.53 -14.23 -3.41
N ASP A 99 2.55 -15.10 -3.65
CA ASP A 99 1.37 -15.28 -2.79
C ASP A 99 1.75 -16.05 -1.51
N ALA A 100 2.61 -15.44 -0.71
CA ALA A 100 3.05 -15.95 0.58
C ALA A 100 3.63 -14.83 1.44
N GLY A 101 3.17 -14.70 2.66
CA GLY A 101 3.63 -13.77 3.67
C GLY A 101 3.49 -14.38 5.07
N SER A 102 3.39 -13.55 6.12
CA SER A 102 3.26 -14.04 7.50
C SER A 102 1.98 -14.87 7.72
N ARG A 103 0.95 -14.68 6.91
CA ARG A 103 -0.28 -15.48 6.95
C ARG A 103 -0.05 -16.97 6.62
N ALA A 104 0.97 -17.29 5.83
CA ALA A 104 1.32 -18.68 5.47
C ALA A 104 2.14 -19.40 6.55
N GLU A 105 2.47 -18.73 7.63
CA GLU A 105 3.25 -19.26 8.74
C GLU A 105 2.38 -19.94 9.81
N THR A 106 3.03 -20.61 10.74
CA THR A 106 2.41 -21.14 11.97
C THR A 106 2.84 -20.31 13.18
N ASP A 107 2.23 -20.49 14.33
CA ASP A 107 2.62 -19.77 15.54
C ASP A 107 4.09 -19.99 15.94
N LYS A 108 4.62 -21.19 15.62
CA LYS A 108 6.03 -21.55 15.90
C LYS A 108 7.02 -21.01 14.87
N THR A 109 6.55 -20.70 13.66
CA THR A 109 7.39 -20.25 12.54
C THR A 109 7.09 -18.80 12.14
N ASN A 110 6.27 -18.09 12.91
CA ASN A 110 5.96 -16.69 12.64
C ASN A 110 7.23 -15.83 12.70
N GLY A 111 7.45 -15.06 11.65
CA GLY A 111 8.67 -14.28 11.40
C GLY A 111 9.59 -14.91 10.34
N THR A 112 9.30 -16.12 9.85
CA THR A 112 10.14 -16.81 8.86
C THR A 112 10.15 -16.09 7.50
N ALA A 113 9.01 -15.57 7.04
CA ALA A 113 8.91 -14.85 5.78
C ALA A 113 9.75 -13.58 5.78
N HIS A 114 9.68 -12.79 6.86
CA HIS A 114 10.50 -11.61 7.05
C HIS A 114 12.00 -11.97 7.19
N PHE A 115 12.31 -13.01 7.93
CA PHE A 115 13.68 -13.49 8.03
C PHE A 115 14.26 -13.90 6.67
N LEU A 116 13.44 -14.51 5.78
CA LEU A 116 13.83 -14.84 4.42
C LEU A 116 14.10 -13.61 3.56
N GLU A 117 13.37 -12.53 3.75
CA GLU A 117 13.63 -11.26 3.09
C GLU A 117 15.05 -10.77 3.43
N HIS A 118 15.43 -10.76 4.70
CA HIS A 118 16.79 -10.42 5.14
C HIS A 118 17.86 -11.34 4.56
N MET A 119 17.55 -12.63 4.45
CA MET A 119 18.48 -13.62 3.92
C MET A 119 18.66 -13.56 2.40
N ALA A 120 17.71 -12.94 1.66
CA ALA A 120 17.70 -12.92 0.20
C ALA A 120 19.01 -12.35 -0.40
N PHE A 121 19.61 -11.37 0.27
CA PHE A 121 20.81 -10.67 -0.20
C PHE A 121 22.10 -11.14 0.44
N LYS A 122 22.08 -12.26 1.19
CA LYS A 122 23.25 -12.77 1.94
C LYS A 122 24.05 -13.84 1.19
N GLY A 123 23.79 -13.96 -0.11
CA GLY A 123 24.52 -14.82 -1.02
C GLY A 123 23.76 -16.05 -1.48
N THR A 124 24.12 -16.48 -2.68
CA THR A 124 23.56 -17.63 -3.38
C THR A 124 24.67 -18.65 -3.68
N ASN A 125 24.30 -19.79 -4.23
CA ASN A 125 25.28 -20.77 -4.71
C ASN A 125 26.17 -20.23 -5.85
N ARG A 126 25.68 -19.20 -6.58
CA ARG A 126 26.39 -18.58 -7.72
C ARG A 126 27.14 -17.31 -7.35
N ARG A 127 26.64 -16.58 -6.33
CA ARG A 127 27.16 -15.27 -5.93
C ARG A 127 27.38 -15.20 -4.42
N SER A 128 28.57 -14.77 -3.98
CA SER A 128 28.72 -14.35 -2.58
C SER A 128 27.94 -13.07 -2.33
N GLN A 129 27.66 -12.72 -1.07
CA GLN A 129 27.01 -11.45 -0.72
C GLN A 129 27.74 -10.27 -1.35
N HIS A 130 29.05 -10.17 -1.17
CA HIS A 130 29.85 -9.08 -1.74
C HIS A 130 29.81 -9.04 -3.27
N ALA A 131 29.83 -10.21 -3.95
CA ALA A 131 29.73 -10.26 -5.40
C ALA A 131 28.36 -9.78 -5.90
N LEU A 132 27.28 -10.12 -5.18
CA LEU A 132 25.91 -9.67 -5.49
C LEU A 132 25.80 -8.15 -5.34
N GLU A 133 26.26 -7.60 -4.22
CA GLU A 133 26.25 -6.16 -3.95
C GLU A 133 27.03 -5.40 -5.03
N LEU A 134 28.26 -5.85 -5.33
CA LEU A 134 29.10 -5.24 -6.36
C LEU A 134 28.48 -5.31 -7.76
N GLU A 135 27.82 -6.44 -8.11
CA GLU A 135 27.13 -6.58 -9.40
C GLU A 135 25.98 -5.59 -9.52
N VAL A 136 25.17 -5.44 -8.49
CA VAL A 136 24.04 -4.49 -8.45
C VAL A 136 24.54 -3.04 -8.50
N GLU A 137 25.57 -2.68 -7.74
CA GLU A 137 26.19 -1.35 -7.75
C GLU A 137 26.77 -0.99 -9.13
N ASN A 138 27.47 -1.92 -9.77
CA ASN A 138 28.05 -1.70 -11.11
C ASN A 138 26.98 -1.50 -12.19
N LEU A 139 25.80 -2.06 -12.02
CA LEU A 139 24.64 -1.83 -12.90
C LEU A 139 23.97 -0.47 -12.64
N GLY A 140 24.25 0.16 -11.49
CA GLY A 140 23.47 1.29 -11.01
C GLY A 140 22.00 0.94 -10.79
N ALA A 141 21.74 -0.32 -10.44
CA ALA A 141 20.42 -0.84 -10.19
C ALA A 141 20.04 -0.72 -8.70
N HIS A 142 18.74 -0.65 -8.43
CA HIS A 142 18.22 -0.73 -7.07
C HIS A 142 17.49 -2.08 -6.92
N LEU A 143 18.02 -2.93 -6.07
CA LEU A 143 17.42 -4.19 -5.68
C LEU A 143 16.76 -4.02 -4.32
N ASN A 144 15.51 -4.44 -4.20
CA ASN A 144 14.72 -4.29 -2.98
C ASN A 144 13.77 -5.47 -2.77
N ALA A 145 13.31 -5.64 -1.53
CA ALA A 145 12.31 -6.62 -1.15
C ALA A 145 11.41 -6.08 -0.05
N TYR A 146 10.23 -6.65 0.10
CA TYR A 146 9.39 -6.44 1.26
C TYR A 146 8.50 -7.66 1.53
N THR A 147 8.10 -7.82 2.78
CA THR A 147 7.17 -8.85 3.23
C THR A 147 5.93 -8.20 3.84
N SER A 148 4.77 -8.68 3.44
CA SER A 148 3.48 -8.32 4.03
C SER A 148 2.81 -9.54 4.67
N ARG A 149 1.58 -9.38 5.14
CA ARG A 149 0.83 -10.52 5.69
C ARG A 149 0.50 -11.58 4.63
N GLU A 150 0.27 -11.19 3.38
CA GLU A 150 -0.13 -12.13 2.31
C GLU A 150 0.91 -12.28 1.19
N GLN A 151 1.86 -11.37 1.05
CA GLN A 151 2.79 -11.34 -0.08
C GLN A 151 4.22 -11.10 0.36
N THR A 152 5.14 -11.68 -0.38
CA THR A 152 6.57 -11.34 -0.36
C THR A 152 6.99 -10.95 -1.76
N VAL A 153 7.74 -9.86 -1.89
CA VAL A 153 8.08 -9.27 -3.18
C VAL A 153 9.58 -9.03 -3.24
N TYR A 154 10.17 -9.39 -4.39
CA TYR A 154 11.55 -9.09 -4.73
C TYR A 154 11.58 -8.37 -6.06
N TYR A 155 12.14 -7.17 -6.13
CA TYR A 155 12.17 -6.41 -7.37
C TYR A 155 13.46 -5.64 -7.57
N ALA A 156 13.76 -5.36 -8.83
CA ALA A 156 14.91 -4.54 -9.22
C ALA A 156 14.46 -3.45 -10.20
N LYS A 157 14.94 -2.23 -9.96
CA LYS A 157 14.85 -1.13 -10.91
C LYS A 157 16.20 -0.92 -11.57
N SER A 158 16.25 -1.00 -12.90
CA SER A 158 17.48 -0.93 -13.66
C SER A 158 17.31 -0.17 -14.97
N PHE A 159 18.40 0.09 -15.68
CA PHE A 159 18.31 0.51 -17.07
C PHE A 159 17.76 -0.62 -17.94
N ARG A 160 17.08 -0.26 -19.02
CA ARG A 160 16.50 -1.21 -19.98
C ARG A 160 17.50 -2.27 -20.45
N LYS A 161 18.73 -1.89 -20.75
CA LYS A 161 19.78 -2.81 -21.21
C LYS A 161 20.17 -3.87 -20.21
N ASP A 162 19.95 -3.61 -18.91
CA ASP A 162 20.40 -4.43 -17.79
C ASP A 162 19.25 -5.31 -17.22
N VAL A 163 18.05 -5.22 -17.78
CA VAL A 163 16.89 -6.07 -17.40
C VAL A 163 17.22 -7.58 -17.39
N PRO A 164 17.95 -8.13 -18.39
CA PRO A 164 18.31 -9.54 -18.37
C PRO A 164 19.14 -9.96 -17.14
N VAL A 165 20.04 -9.08 -16.68
CA VAL A 165 20.87 -9.31 -15.49
C VAL A 165 20.03 -9.18 -14.23
N ALA A 166 19.16 -8.19 -14.15
CA ALA A 166 18.24 -8.01 -13.01
C ALA A 166 17.33 -9.23 -12.82
N VAL A 167 16.76 -9.78 -13.90
CA VAL A 167 15.95 -11.01 -13.87
C VAL A 167 16.78 -12.24 -13.44
N ASP A 168 18.02 -12.36 -13.90
CA ASP A 168 18.93 -13.44 -13.49
C ASP A 168 19.30 -13.35 -11.99
N ILE A 169 19.53 -12.14 -11.49
CA ILE A 169 19.81 -11.92 -10.05
C ILE A 169 18.60 -12.32 -9.20
N ILE A 170 17.38 -11.86 -9.54
CA ILE A 170 16.17 -12.20 -8.80
C ILE A 170 15.93 -13.71 -8.83
N SER A 171 16.08 -14.36 -9.99
CA SER A 171 15.93 -15.79 -10.10
C SER A 171 16.92 -16.59 -9.25
N ASP A 172 18.17 -16.10 -9.16
CA ASP A 172 19.22 -16.73 -8.38
C ASP A 172 18.95 -16.58 -6.86
N ILE A 173 18.51 -15.42 -6.43
CA ILE A 173 18.10 -15.16 -5.04
C ILE A 173 16.96 -16.12 -4.64
N LEU A 174 15.93 -16.26 -5.47
CA LEU A 174 14.76 -17.07 -5.14
C LEU A 174 15.02 -18.57 -5.14
N GLN A 175 15.90 -19.05 -6.01
CA GLN A 175 16.08 -20.49 -6.23
C GLN A 175 17.37 -21.06 -5.61
N ASN A 176 18.39 -20.24 -5.35
CA ASN A 176 19.73 -20.68 -5.01
C ASN A 176 20.29 -20.04 -3.73
N SER A 177 19.45 -19.42 -2.89
CA SER A 177 19.91 -18.85 -1.60
C SER A 177 20.58 -19.93 -0.75
N LYS A 178 21.80 -19.62 -0.22
CA LYS A 178 22.55 -20.57 0.59
C LYS A 178 22.01 -20.79 1.98
N LEU A 179 21.38 -19.77 2.55
CA LEU A 179 20.87 -19.77 3.93
C LEU A 179 21.93 -20.26 4.93
N GLU A 180 23.15 -19.73 4.81
CA GLU A 180 24.27 -20.13 5.66
C GLU A 180 23.98 -19.83 7.14
N THR A 181 24.20 -20.79 8.03
CA THR A 181 23.96 -20.63 9.48
C THR A 181 24.67 -19.41 10.05
N SER A 182 25.90 -19.14 9.61
CA SER A 182 26.65 -17.95 10.05
C SER A 182 26.01 -16.62 9.62
N ALA A 183 25.33 -16.59 8.47
CA ALA A 183 24.58 -15.42 8.03
C ALA A 183 23.25 -15.28 8.81
N ILE A 184 22.57 -16.40 9.04
CA ILE A 184 21.35 -16.45 9.85
C ILE A 184 21.62 -15.88 11.25
N GLU A 185 22.69 -16.30 11.91
CA GLU A 185 23.03 -15.79 13.24
C GLU A 185 23.34 -14.29 13.25
N ARG A 186 24.02 -13.77 12.23
CA ARG A 186 24.25 -12.31 12.12
C ARG A 186 22.99 -11.52 11.86
N GLU A 187 22.10 -12.02 10.98
CA GLU A 187 20.86 -11.32 10.66
C GLU A 187 19.86 -11.35 11.81
N ARG A 188 19.89 -12.36 12.65
CA ARG A 188 19.06 -12.43 13.87
C ARG A 188 19.21 -11.17 14.73
N ASP A 189 20.44 -10.72 14.97
CA ASP A 189 20.71 -9.50 15.73
C ASP A 189 20.24 -8.23 14.99
N VAL A 190 20.27 -8.25 13.65
CA VAL A 190 19.74 -7.13 12.84
C VAL A 190 18.24 -7.04 12.97
N ILE A 191 17.52 -8.16 12.81
CA ILE A 191 16.06 -8.25 12.91
C ILE A 191 15.57 -7.85 14.33
N LEU A 192 16.28 -8.30 15.37
CA LEU A 192 15.94 -7.91 16.76
C LEU A 192 16.11 -6.40 17.00
N ARG A 193 17.09 -5.78 16.38
CA ARG A 193 17.26 -4.31 16.45
C ARG A 193 16.19 -3.58 15.65
N GLU A 194 15.83 -4.10 14.49
CA GLU A 194 14.72 -3.58 13.70
C GLU A 194 13.41 -3.65 14.48
N GLN A 195 13.12 -4.78 15.13
CA GLN A 195 11.94 -4.91 16.00
C GLN A 195 11.93 -3.82 17.09
N GLN A 196 13.07 -3.56 17.73
CA GLN A 196 13.19 -2.48 18.73
C GLN A 196 12.96 -1.08 18.15
N GLU A 197 13.29 -0.85 16.88
CA GLU A 197 12.98 0.43 16.21
C GLU A 197 11.51 0.53 15.80
N VAL A 198 10.91 -0.58 15.33
CA VAL A 198 9.46 -0.65 15.02
C VAL A 198 8.62 -0.46 16.29
N ASP A 199 9.02 -1.02 17.43
CA ASP A 199 8.35 -0.86 18.73
C ASP A 199 8.28 0.62 19.20
N LYS A 200 9.09 1.51 18.63
CA LYS A 200 9.04 2.96 18.88
C LYS A 200 8.07 3.70 17.96
N GLN A 201 7.63 3.06 16.89
CA GLN A 201 6.70 3.63 15.92
C GLN A 201 5.27 3.28 16.34
N LEU A 202 4.63 4.18 17.09
CA LEU A 202 3.33 3.92 17.71
C LEU A 202 2.24 3.55 16.71
N GLU A 203 2.29 4.08 15.49
CA GLU A 203 1.35 3.72 14.42
C GLU A 203 1.48 2.22 14.08
N GLU A 204 2.69 1.73 13.81
CA GLU A 204 2.95 0.32 13.48
C GLU A 204 2.53 -0.61 14.64
N VAL A 205 2.88 -0.24 15.87
CA VAL A 205 2.51 -0.98 17.09
C VAL A 205 0.99 -1.08 17.23
N VAL A 206 0.27 0.03 17.04
CA VAL A 206 -1.20 0.05 17.13
C VAL A 206 -1.83 -0.79 16.02
N PHE A 207 -1.32 -0.72 14.78
CA PHE A 207 -1.84 -1.55 13.69
C PHE A 207 -1.56 -3.04 13.87
N ASP A 208 -0.42 -3.43 14.42
CA ASP A 208 -0.14 -4.83 14.75
C ASP A 208 -1.08 -5.34 15.85
N HIS A 209 -1.30 -4.56 16.88
CA HIS A 209 -2.27 -4.89 17.93
C HIS A 209 -3.70 -4.94 17.41
N LEU A 210 -4.08 -4.02 16.51
CA LEU A 210 -5.40 -4.04 15.87
C LEU A 210 -5.62 -5.34 15.09
N HIS A 211 -4.63 -5.80 14.31
CA HIS A 211 -4.73 -7.07 13.60
C HIS A 211 -4.81 -8.26 14.55
N ALA A 212 -4.01 -8.24 15.61
CA ALA A 212 -4.00 -9.32 16.60
C ALA A 212 -5.36 -9.51 17.30
N VAL A 213 -6.09 -8.42 17.58
CA VAL A 213 -7.43 -8.49 18.20
C VAL A 213 -8.53 -8.71 17.17
N ALA A 214 -8.45 -8.10 16.00
CA ALA A 214 -9.43 -8.28 14.92
C ALA A 214 -9.46 -9.71 14.36
N PHE A 215 -8.32 -10.39 14.36
CA PHE A 215 -8.15 -11.74 13.81
C PHE A 215 -7.55 -12.71 14.85
N GLN A 216 -8.03 -12.61 16.06
CA GLN A 216 -7.51 -13.35 17.21
C GLN A 216 -7.45 -14.86 16.97
N GLY A 217 -6.28 -15.46 17.22
CA GLY A 217 -6.05 -16.91 17.04
C GLY A 217 -6.02 -17.36 15.58
N GLN A 218 -5.99 -16.45 14.61
CA GLN A 218 -5.97 -16.74 13.18
C GLN A 218 -4.67 -16.25 12.54
N PRO A 219 -4.26 -16.84 11.41
CA PRO A 219 -3.01 -16.49 10.73
C PRO A 219 -2.85 -15.01 10.39
N LEU A 220 -3.94 -14.33 10.01
CA LEU A 220 -3.92 -12.92 9.63
C LEU A 220 -3.65 -11.97 10.82
N GLY A 221 -3.90 -12.42 12.05
CA GLY A 221 -3.61 -11.66 13.27
C GLY A 221 -2.14 -11.69 13.68
N ARG A 222 -1.29 -12.49 13.03
CA ARG A 222 0.15 -12.55 13.34
C ARG A 222 0.88 -11.31 12.85
N THR A 223 1.93 -10.92 13.58
CA THR A 223 2.83 -9.86 13.14
C THR A 223 3.68 -10.33 11.96
N ILE A 224 4.22 -9.39 11.19
CA ILE A 224 5.10 -9.71 10.06
C ILE A 224 6.49 -10.10 10.56
N LEU A 225 7.03 -9.35 11.53
CA LEU A 225 8.36 -9.58 12.09
C LEU A 225 8.44 -10.87 12.94
N GLY A 226 7.30 -11.31 13.46
CA GLY A 226 7.23 -12.43 14.40
C GLY A 226 7.62 -12.06 15.84
N PRO A 227 7.29 -12.91 16.82
CA PRO A 227 7.68 -12.70 18.20
C PRO A 227 9.19 -12.96 18.40
N LYS A 228 9.79 -12.25 19.34
CA LYS A 228 11.23 -12.34 19.68
C LYS A 228 11.69 -13.77 19.90
N GLU A 229 10.87 -14.60 20.55
CA GLU A 229 11.17 -15.99 20.85
C GLU A 229 11.36 -16.81 19.56
N ASN A 230 10.55 -16.57 18.55
CA ASN A 230 10.66 -17.22 17.25
C ASN A 230 11.91 -16.73 16.51
N ILE A 231 12.14 -15.40 16.48
CA ILE A 231 13.33 -14.81 15.83
C ILE A 231 14.59 -15.46 16.41
N LEU A 232 14.63 -15.70 17.73
CA LEU A 232 15.74 -16.36 18.40
C LEU A 232 15.89 -17.86 18.06
N SER A 233 14.82 -18.53 17.64
CA SER A 233 14.77 -19.98 17.42
C SER A 233 14.77 -20.42 15.98
N ILE A 234 14.39 -19.58 15.01
CA ILE A 234 14.36 -19.87 13.56
C ILE A 234 15.73 -20.36 13.08
N LYS A 235 15.73 -21.46 12.32
CA LYS A 235 16.91 -22.13 11.77
C LYS A 235 16.80 -22.28 10.25
N GLN A 236 17.89 -22.74 9.64
CA GLN A 236 17.97 -23.00 8.21
C GLN A 236 16.86 -23.94 7.71
N ASP A 237 16.49 -24.96 8.50
CA ASP A 237 15.43 -25.90 8.14
C ASP A 237 14.06 -25.24 8.07
N ASP A 238 13.75 -24.29 8.96
CA ASP A 238 12.51 -23.54 8.96
C ASP A 238 12.41 -22.68 7.71
N LEU A 239 13.47 -21.94 7.39
CA LEU A 239 13.59 -21.10 6.19
C LEU A 239 13.45 -21.95 4.91
N SER A 240 14.16 -23.06 4.83
CA SER A 240 14.13 -23.98 3.68
C SER A 240 12.76 -24.63 3.51
N SER A 241 12.10 -24.99 4.61
CA SER A 241 10.75 -25.55 4.60
C SER A 241 9.72 -24.54 4.10
N TYR A 242 9.84 -23.28 4.53
CA TYR A 242 8.97 -22.20 4.08
C TYR A 242 9.11 -21.97 2.57
N ILE A 243 10.34 -21.88 2.04
CA ILE A 243 10.61 -21.75 0.60
C ILE A 243 10.00 -22.93 -0.16
N LYS A 244 10.28 -24.15 0.28
CA LYS A 244 9.80 -25.37 -0.40
C LYS A 244 8.27 -25.45 -0.47
N THR A 245 7.59 -24.94 0.55
CA THR A 245 6.12 -24.98 0.63
C THR A 245 5.46 -23.85 -0.14
N ASN A 246 6.05 -22.65 -0.11
CA ASN A 246 5.37 -21.43 -0.53
C ASN A 246 5.94 -20.83 -1.83
N TYR A 247 7.22 -21.09 -2.16
CA TYR A 247 7.85 -20.49 -3.35
C TYR A 247 7.72 -21.43 -4.55
N THR A 248 6.48 -21.60 -5.02
CA THR A 248 6.14 -22.42 -6.18
C THR A 248 5.71 -21.57 -7.36
N ALA A 249 5.96 -22.02 -8.57
CA ALA A 249 5.73 -21.25 -9.80
C ALA A 249 4.29 -20.76 -9.95
N ASP A 250 3.32 -21.58 -9.57
CA ASP A 250 1.88 -21.29 -9.62
C ASP A 250 1.43 -20.20 -8.63
N ARG A 251 2.25 -19.89 -7.63
CA ARG A 251 2.01 -18.82 -6.63
C ARG A 251 2.81 -17.56 -6.92
N MET A 252 3.47 -17.46 -8.06
CA MET A 252 4.36 -16.36 -8.40
C MET A 252 3.91 -15.64 -9.66
N VAL A 253 4.12 -14.33 -9.66
CA VAL A 253 3.95 -13.45 -10.82
C VAL A 253 5.26 -12.73 -11.08
N LEU A 254 5.88 -12.95 -12.24
CA LEU A 254 6.99 -12.14 -12.73
C LEU A 254 6.41 -10.94 -13.46
N VAL A 255 6.71 -9.77 -12.97
CA VAL A 255 6.23 -8.50 -13.54
C VAL A 255 7.37 -7.71 -14.16
N GLY A 256 7.07 -7.06 -15.29
CA GLY A 256 7.95 -6.06 -15.89
C GLY A 256 7.18 -4.81 -16.28
N ALA A 257 7.67 -3.65 -15.85
CA ALA A 257 7.09 -2.37 -16.21
C ALA A 257 8.14 -1.42 -16.75
N GLY A 258 7.81 -0.68 -17.82
CA GLY A 258 8.68 0.30 -18.42
C GLY A 258 9.40 -0.20 -19.68
N GLY A 259 10.73 -0.06 -19.74
CA GLY A 259 11.55 -0.35 -20.93
C GLY A 259 11.77 -1.84 -21.19
N VAL A 260 10.78 -2.69 -21.01
CA VAL A 260 10.85 -4.14 -21.27
C VAL A 260 9.63 -4.57 -22.09
N THR A 261 9.84 -5.43 -23.09
CA THR A 261 8.75 -5.98 -23.90
C THR A 261 8.27 -7.31 -23.31
N HIS A 262 6.98 -7.63 -23.53
CA HIS A 262 6.41 -8.88 -23.02
C HIS A 262 7.15 -10.12 -23.53
N SER A 263 7.42 -10.18 -24.83
CA SER A 263 8.15 -11.29 -25.46
C SER A 263 9.59 -11.46 -24.93
N GLU A 264 10.25 -10.38 -24.56
CA GLU A 264 11.58 -10.39 -23.94
C GLU A 264 11.49 -10.97 -22.51
N LEU A 265 10.53 -10.46 -21.70
CA LEU A 265 10.37 -10.93 -20.33
C LEU A 265 9.94 -12.42 -20.28
N VAL A 266 9.06 -12.88 -21.18
CA VAL A 266 8.67 -14.31 -21.29
C VAL A 266 9.90 -15.19 -21.57
N LYS A 267 10.77 -14.81 -22.52
CA LYS A 267 12.01 -15.55 -22.79
C LYS A 267 12.95 -15.60 -21.58
N LEU A 268 13.07 -14.48 -20.87
CA LEU A 268 13.87 -14.44 -19.64
C LEU A 268 13.25 -15.30 -18.54
N ALA A 269 11.94 -15.34 -18.44
CA ALA A 269 11.21 -16.19 -17.52
C ALA A 269 11.42 -17.68 -17.84
N GLU A 270 11.26 -18.08 -19.10
CA GLU A 270 11.53 -19.44 -19.56
C GLU A 270 12.97 -19.87 -19.27
N LYS A 271 13.94 -19.00 -19.49
CA LYS A 271 15.36 -19.29 -19.24
C LYS A 271 15.67 -19.46 -17.75
N ASN A 272 15.14 -18.58 -16.90
CA ASN A 272 15.59 -18.44 -15.53
C ASN A 272 14.67 -19.09 -14.48
N PHE A 273 13.39 -19.32 -14.80
CA PHE A 273 12.38 -19.82 -13.85
C PHE A 273 11.71 -21.14 -14.24
N SER A 274 12.13 -21.77 -15.35
CA SER A 274 11.56 -23.06 -15.78
C SER A 274 11.77 -24.19 -14.78
N SER A 275 12.79 -24.08 -13.91
CA SER A 275 13.12 -25.07 -12.86
C SER A 275 12.33 -24.89 -11.57
N LEU A 276 11.54 -23.81 -11.43
CA LEU A 276 10.72 -23.61 -10.24
C LEU A 276 9.74 -24.78 -10.06
N PRO A 277 9.63 -25.30 -8.82
CA PRO A 277 8.67 -26.36 -8.53
C PRO A 277 7.23 -25.85 -8.68
N VAL A 278 6.33 -26.77 -9.01
CA VAL A 278 4.88 -26.55 -9.01
C VAL A 278 4.32 -27.11 -7.71
N SER A 279 3.31 -26.46 -7.15
CA SER A 279 2.64 -26.96 -5.96
C SER A 279 1.94 -28.31 -6.26
N SER A 280 1.83 -29.19 -5.26
CA SER A 280 1.11 -30.45 -5.40
C SER A 280 -0.38 -30.26 -5.72
N ASN A 281 -0.96 -29.12 -5.28
CA ASN A 281 -2.33 -28.73 -5.55
C ASN A 281 -2.32 -27.25 -6.00
N PRO A 282 -2.10 -26.97 -7.29
CA PRO A 282 -2.03 -25.61 -7.80
C PRO A 282 -3.36 -24.89 -7.60
N ILE A 283 -3.30 -23.70 -7.04
CA ILE A 283 -4.46 -22.83 -6.84
C ILE A 283 -4.29 -21.62 -7.76
N PRO A 284 -5.26 -21.33 -8.64
CA PRO A 284 -5.19 -20.15 -9.49
C PRO A 284 -5.04 -18.86 -8.66
N LEU A 285 -4.19 -17.94 -9.11
CA LEU A 285 -4.02 -16.63 -8.50
C LEU A 285 -5.37 -15.94 -8.28
N GLY A 286 -5.48 -15.22 -7.19
CA GLY A 286 -6.71 -14.54 -6.77
C GLY A 286 -7.76 -15.45 -6.15
N ARG A 287 -7.46 -16.72 -5.94
CA ARG A 287 -8.30 -17.65 -5.18
C ARG A 287 -7.69 -17.92 -3.81
N LEU A 288 -8.57 -18.12 -2.82
CA LEU A 288 -8.14 -18.45 -1.47
C LEU A 288 -7.39 -19.76 -1.40
N SER A 289 -6.19 -19.71 -0.86
CA SER A 289 -5.35 -20.88 -0.56
C SER A 289 -5.53 -21.39 0.87
N HIS A 290 -6.36 -20.73 1.68
CA HIS A 290 -6.57 -21.00 3.10
C HIS A 290 -8.04 -20.81 3.49
N PRO A 291 -8.48 -21.31 4.67
CA PRO A 291 -9.81 -21.09 5.18
C PRO A 291 -10.13 -19.58 5.33
N LYS A 292 -11.41 -19.22 5.15
CA LYS A 292 -11.86 -17.85 5.32
C LYS A 292 -11.58 -17.39 6.75
N THR A 293 -11.00 -16.20 6.88
CA THR A 293 -10.74 -15.55 8.17
C THR A 293 -12.04 -14.98 8.75
N ALA A 294 -12.25 -15.18 10.05
CA ALA A 294 -13.35 -14.58 10.77
C ALA A 294 -12.87 -13.31 11.49
N PHE A 295 -13.61 -12.23 11.34
CA PHE A 295 -13.40 -11.02 12.13
C PHE A 295 -13.96 -11.22 13.55
N ILE A 296 -13.22 -10.75 14.55
CA ILE A 296 -13.60 -10.81 15.96
C ILE A 296 -13.59 -9.39 16.52
N GLY A 297 -14.75 -8.93 17.02
CA GLY A 297 -14.86 -7.67 17.74
C GLY A 297 -14.21 -7.83 19.12
N SER A 298 -13.11 -7.13 19.35
CA SER A 298 -12.31 -7.23 20.57
C SER A 298 -11.46 -5.98 20.76
N GLU A 299 -10.85 -5.81 21.94
CA GLU A 299 -9.97 -4.67 22.20
C GLU A 299 -8.65 -5.05 22.86
N VAL A 300 -7.65 -4.24 22.67
CA VAL A 300 -6.40 -4.18 23.42
C VAL A 300 -6.13 -2.76 23.86
N ARG A 301 -5.78 -2.58 25.12
CA ARG A 301 -5.43 -1.29 25.72
C ARG A 301 -4.09 -1.40 26.41
N ILE A 302 -3.11 -0.66 25.91
CA ILE A 302 -1.76 -0.56 26.49
C ILE A 302 -1.61 0.84 27.02
N ARG A 303 -1.91 1.01 28.31
CA ARG A 303 -1.78 2.29 28.97
C ARG A 303 -0.32 2.57 29.29
N ASP A 304 0.16 3.70 28.85
CA ASP A 304 1.48 4.25 29.16
C ASP A 304 1.33 5.77 29.31
N ASP A 305 1.24 6.21 30.55
CA ASP A 305 1.02 7.63 30.87
C ASP A 305 2.30 8.48 30.72
N ASP A 306 3.45 7.87 30.45
CA ASP A 306 4.68 8.59 30.11
C ASP A 306 4.68 9.06 28.64
N LEU A 307 3.82 8.48 27.79
CA LEU A 307 3.63 8.93 26.41
C LEU A 307 2.74 10.18 26.35
N PRO A 308 3.13 11.20 25.56
CA PRO A 308 2.40 12.45 25.49
C PRO A 308 1.08 12.35 24.73
N THR A 309 0.87 11.28 23.98
CA THR A 309 -0.29 11.11 23.10
C THR A 309 -1.03 9.80 23.36
N ALA A 310 -2.33 9.85 23.14
CA ALA A 310 -3.15 8.66 22.94
C ALA A 310 -3.13 8.30 21.44
N ASN A 311 -2.86 7.03 21.12
CA ASN A 311 -2.84 6.47 19.78
C ASN A 311 -3.89 5.37 19.70
N ILE A 312 -4.96 5.59 18.92
CA ILE A 312 -6.16 4.76 18.96
C ILE A 312 -6.53 4.37 17.54
N ALA A 313 -6.65 3.08 17.27
CA ALA A 313 -7.23 2.57 16.04
C ALA A 313 -8.56 1.87 16.33
N ILE A 314 -9.59 2.21 15.57
CA ILE A 314 -10.91 1.57 15.62
C ILE A 314 -11.23 1.07 14.22
N ALA A 315 -11.58 -0.20 14.08
CA ALA A 315 -11.90 -0.80 12.79
C ALA A 315 -13.06 -1.78 12.88
N VAL A 316 -13.85 -1.82 11.82
CA VAL A 316 -14.82 -2.88 11.56
C VAL A 316 -14.28 -3.85 10.52
N GLU A 317 -14.97 -5.00 10.34
CA GLU A 317 -14.64 -5.90 9.23
C GLU A 317 -14.81 -5.16 7.91
N GLY A 318 -13.72 -5.09 7.14
CA GLY A 318 -13.71 -4.59 5.78
C GLY A 318 -14.00 -5.69 4.76
N VAL A 319 -13.57 -5.47 3.53
CA VAL A 319 -13.84 -6.38 2.41
C VAL A 319 -12.55 -6.82 1.72
N GLY A 320 -12.55 -8.03 1.19
CA GLY A 320 -11.45 -8.53 0.37
C GLY A 320 -11.38 -7.85 -1.00
N TRP A 321 -10.22 -7.99 -1.66
CA TRP A 321 -9.91 -7.36 -2.96
C TRP A 321 -10.91 -7.65 -4.08
N SER A 322 -11.50 -8.84 -4.09
CA SER A 322 -12.46 -9.29 -5.12
C SER A 322 -13.91 -8.97 -4.79
N SER A 323 -14.18 -8.30 -3.67
CA SER A 323 -15.53 -7.95 -3.26
C SER A 323 -16.17 -6.91 -4.19
N PRO A 324 -17.46 -7.04 -4.52
CA PRO A 324 -18.19 -5.99 -5.23
C PRO A 324 -18.31 -4.69 -4.42
N ASP A 325 -18.17 -4.76 -3.10
CA ASP A 325 -18.24 -3.61 -2.19
C ASP A 325 -16.88 -2.90 -2.04
N TYR A 326 -15.82 -3.37 -2.72
CA TYR A 326 -14.46 -2.82 -2.60
C TYR A 326 -14.41 -1.32 -2.95
N PHE A 327 -14.87 -0.92 -4.14
CA PHE A 327 -14.85 0.50 -4.53
C PHE A 327 -15.80 1.38 -3.70
N PRO A 328 -17.02 0.97 -3.36
CA PRO A 328 -17.84 1.69 -2.39
C PRO A 328 -17.16 1.93 -1.04
N MET A 329 -16.45 0.92 -0.49
CA MET A 329 -15.69 1.07 0.76
C MET A 329 -14.51 2.03 0.62
N MET A 330 -13.81 2.02 -0.51
CA MET A 330 -12.73 2.97 -0.81
C MET A 330 -13.25 4.40 -0.96
N VAL A 331 -14.40 4.60 -1.62
CA VAL A 331 -15.05 5.92 -1.71
C VAL A 331 -15.48 6.39 -0.33
N MET A 332 -16.06 5.52 0.49
CA MET A 332 -16.45 5.84 1.86
C MET A 332 -15.23 6.25 2.71
N GLN A 333 -14.10 5.55 2.60
CA GLN A 333 -12.84 5.96 3.24
C GLN A 333 -12.42 7.37 2.77
N SER A 334 -12.49 7.65 1.48
CA SER A 334 -12.12 8.96 0.92
C SER A 334 -13.05 10.11 1.37
N ILE A 335 -14.30 9.82 1.76
CA ILE A 335 -15.22 10.82 2.34
C ILE A 335 -14.68 11.31 3.68
N PHE A 336 -14.20 10.42 4.53
CA PHE A 336 -13.58 10.78 5.82
C PHE A 336 -12.21 11.39 5.61
N GLY A 337 -11.39 10.81 4.75
CA GLY A 337 -10.06 11.28 4.40
C GLY A 337 -9.08 11.22 5.57
N ASN A 338 -8.06 12.04 5.48
CA ASN A 338 -7.01 12.18 6.48
C ASN A 338 -6.86 13.65 6.84
N TRP A 339 -6.45 13.93 8.07
CA TRP A 339 -6.17 15.27 8.51
C TRP A 339 -5.02 15.28 9.52
N ASP A 340 -4.22 16.32 9.46
CA ASP A 340 -3.13 16.58 10.39
C ASP A 340 -3.15 18.08 10.74
N ARG A 341 -2.95 18.39 12.00
CA ARG A 341 -2.95 19.75 12.54
C ARG A 341 -1.95 20.67 11.84
N SER A 342 -0.85 20.13 11.33
CA SER A 342 0.16 20.88 10.59
C SER A 342 -0.33 21.38 9.22
N LEU A 343 -1.39 20.78 8.65
CA LEU A 343 -1.91 21.10 7.31
C LEU A 343 -2.76 22.39 7.26
N GLY A 344 -3.04 23.03 8.39
CA GLY A 344 -3.70 24.33 8.44
C GLY A 344 -5.12 24.31 9.03
N SER A 345 -5.85 25.42 8.86
CA SER A 345 -7.12 25.68 9.55
C SER A 345 -8.29 24.83 9.03
N ALA A 346 -9.23 24.54 9.93
CA ALA A 346 -10.47 23.80 9.70
C ALA A 346 -11.30 24.32 8.51
N SER A 347 -11.30 25.62 8.26
CA SER A 347 -12.08 26.24 7.18
C SER A 347 -11.65 25.83 5.76
N LEU A 348 -10.46 25.24 5.61
CA LEU A 348 -9.90 24.80 4.34
C LEU A 348 -9.98 23.26 4.15
N THR A 349 -10.47 22.54 5.15
CA THR A 349 -10.56 21.09 5.10
C THR A 349 -11.84 20.64 4.38
N SER A 350 -11.74 19.57 3.63
CA SER A 350 -12.85 19.07 2.82
C SER A 350 -13.76 18.08 3.55
N SER A 351 -13.24 17.43 4.60
CA SER A 351 -13.96 16.42 5.38
C SER A 351 -14.70 17.08 6.55
N ARG A 352 -15.95 16.66 6.76
CA ARG A 352 -16.75 17.14 7.90
C ARG A 352 -16.11 16.70 9.23
N LEU A 353 -15.57 15.50 9.29
CA LEU A 353 -14.88 15.00 10.49
C LEU A 353 -13.65 15.87 10.80
N SER A 354 -12.84 16.24 9.80
CA SER A 354 -11.68 17.11 10.01
C SER A 354 -12.07 18.49 10.54
N HIS A 355 -13.21 19.00 10.09
CA HIS A 355 -13.76 20.26 10.58
C HIS A 355 -14.14 20.17 12.07
N ILE A 356 -14.89 19.14 12.46
CA ILE A 356 -15.31 18.90 13.85
C ILE A 356 -14.08 18.75 14.77
N ILE A 357 -13.13 17.90 14.36
CA ILE A 357 -11.91 17.61 15.15
C ILE A 357 -11.05 18.87 15.32
N SER A 358 -10.86 19.61 14.24
CA SER A 358 -10.01 20.81 14.25
C SER A 358 -10.62 21.98 15.04
N GLU A 359 -11.93 22.25 14.90
CA GLU A 359 -12.61 23.33 15.63
C GLU A 359 -12.63 23.09 17.14
N ASN A 360 -12.75 21.84 17.57
CA ASN A 360 -12.84 21.45 18.96
C ASN A 360 -11.48 20.98 19.55
N ASN A 361 -10.40 21.03 18.77
CA ASN A 361 -9.06 20.58 19.17
C ASN A 361 -9.06 19.14 19.77
N LEU A 362 -9.80 18.20 19.16
CA LEU A 362 -9.99 16.87 19.71
C LEU A 362 -8.81 15.93 19.44
N ALA A 363 -8.08 16.14 18.34
CA ALA A 363 -6.93 15.33 17.98
C ALA A 363 -5.83 16.16 17.31
N ASN A 364 -4.62 15.60 17.24
CA ASN A 364 -3.49 16.12 16.49
C ASN A 364 -3.60 15.73 15.02
N SER A 365 -4.01 14.49 14.78
CA SER A 365 -4.21 13.94 13.43
C SER A 365 -5.18 12.77 13.46
N PHE A 366 -5.73 12.46 12.28
CA PHE A 366 -6.39 11.19 12.03
C PHE A 366 -6.17 10.72 10.60
N MET A 367 -6.23 9.41 10.43
CA MET A 367 -6.14 8.74 9.14
C MET A 367 -7.24 7.69 9.02
N SER A 368 -8.13 7.86 8.04
CA SER A 368 -9.07 6.78 7.68
C SER A 368 -8.34 5.75 6.80
N PHE A 369 -8.57 4.48 7.04
CA PHE A 369 -7.93 3.41 6.30
C PHE A 369 -8.92 2.35 5.82
N SER A 370 -8.57 1.68 4.74
CA SER A 370 -9.27 0.52 4.19
C SER A 370 -8.21 -0.48 3.72
N THR A 371 -7.89 -1.43 4.57
CA THR A 371 -6.91 -2.48 4.28
C THR A 371 -7.66 -3.73 3.84
N SER A 372 -7.41 -4.17 2.61
CA SER A 372 -8.04 -5.37 2.04
C SER A 372 -7.07 -6.53 2.00
N TYR A 373 -7.59 -7.72 2.25
CA TYR A 373 -6.92 -9.01 2.13
C TYR A 373 -7.63 -9.87 1.08
N SER A 374 -7.18 -11.09 0.89
CA SER A 374 -7.77 -11.98 -0.11
C SER A 374 -9.24 -12.33 0.19
N ASP A 375 -9.64 -12.41 1.47
CA ASP A 375 -10.97 -12.88 1.92
C ASP A 375 -11.71 -11.91 2.84
N THR A 376 -11.03 -10.96 3.46
CA THR A 376 -11.56 -10.01 4.44
C THR A 376 -10.82 -8.68 4.35
N GLY A 377 -11.01 -7.79 5.30
CA GLY A 377 -10.29 -6.54 5.42
C GLY A 377 -10.52 -5.87 6.75
N LEU A 378 -9.88 -4.74 6.96
CA LEU A 378 -10.14 -3.80 8.04
C LEU A 378 -10.48 -2.45 7.44
N TRP A 379 -11.60 -1.88 7.85
CA TRP A 379 -11.98 -0.53 7.51
C TRP A 379 -12.15 0.28 8.78
N GLY A 380 -11.45 1.42 8.90
CA GLY A 380 -11.45 2.12 10.15
C GLY A 380 -10.76 3.47 10.12
N ILE A 381 -10.38 3.91 11.32
CA ILE A 381 -9.71 5.17 11.56
C ILE A 381 -8.63 5.01 12.62
N TYR A 382 -7.50 5.66 12.39
CA TYR A 382 -6.42 5.83 13.35
C TYR A 382 -6.41 7.27 13.81
N LEU A 383 -6.36 7.47 15.13
CA LEU A 383 -6.49 8.77 15.81
C LEU A 383 -5.26 9.00 16.69
N VAL A 384 -4.69 10.19 16.63
CA VAL A 384 -3.60 10.64 17.54
C VAL A 384 -4.04 11.89 18.26
N SER A 385 -4.05 11.86 19.59
CA SER A 385 -4.49 13.00 20.39
C SER A 385 -3.59 13.29 21.59
N GLU A 386 -3.24 14.57 21.78
CA GLU A 386 -2.68 15.13 23.01
C GLU A 386 -3.79 15.58 23.98
N ASN A 387 -5.03 15.70 23.51
CA ASN A 387 -6.17 16.14 24.32
C ASN A 387 -6.77 14.95 25.08
N LEU A 388 -6.07 14.49 26.10
CA LEU A 388 -6.37 13.28 26.83
C LEU A 388 -7.70 13.33 27.59
N MET A 389 -8.19 14.52 27.91
CA MET A 389 -9.45 14.72 28.66
C MET A 389 -10.69 14.57 27.78
N ASN A 390 -10.56 14.65 26.46
CA ASN A 390 -11.67 14.64 25.49
C ASN A 390 -11.56 13.46 24.52
N LEU A 391 -10.95 12.34 24.93
CA LEU A 391 -10.87 11.13 24.09
C LEU A 391 -12.25 10.50 23.88
N ASP A 392 -13.16 10.65 24.82
CA ASP A 392 -14.56 10.25 24.71
C ASP A 392 -15.28 11.07 23.63
N ASP A 393 -15.14 12.40 23.64
CA ASP A 393 -15.70 13.27 22.60
C ASP A 393 -15.13 12.94 21.22
N LEU A 394 -13.82 12.76 21.12
CA LEU A 394 -13.15 12.35 19.88
C LEU A 394 -13.75 11.06 19.29
N THR A 395 -13.89 10.06 20.13
CA THR A 395 -14.48 8.77 19.74
C THR A 395 -15.95 8.94 19.38
N HIS A 396 -16.72 9.65 20.20
CA HIS A 396 -18.14 9.93 19.97
C HIS A 396 -18.40 10.61 18.63
N PHE A 397 -17.70 11.71 18.33
CA PHE A 397 -17.87 12.43 17.07
C PHE A 397 -17.43 11.62 15.86
N THR A 398 -16.39 10.81 16.01
CA THR A 398 -15.95 9.88 14.95
C THR A 398 -17.04 8.85 14.62
N LEU A 399 -17.59 8.18 15.62
CA LEU A 399 -18.65 7.18 15.42
C LEU A 399 -19.97 7.81 14.96
N ARG A 400 -20.26 9.02 15.39
CA ARG A 400 -21.42 9.79 14.89
C ARG A 400 -21.31 10.07 13.40
N GLU A 401 -20.12 10.41 12.91
CA GLU A 401 -19.92 10.58 11.47
C GLU A 401 -20.02 9.24 10.71
N TRP A 402 -19.57 8.12 11.29
CA TRP A 402 -19.77 6.79 10.72
C TRP A 402 -21.27 6.46 10.60
N THR A 403 -22.04 6.68 11.66
CA THR A 403 -23.49 6.49 11.66
C THR A 403 -24.16 7.38 10.63
N ARG A 404 -23.73 8.65 10.50
CA ARG A 404 -24.28 9.57 9.51
C ARG A 404 -24.15 9.03 8.07
N MET A 405 -23.07 8.30 7.74
CA MET A 405 -22.92 7.70 6.42
C MET A 405 -24.01 6.67 6.11
N SER A 406 -24.52 5.98 7.13
CA SER A 406 -25.62 5.01 6.95
C SER A 406 -26.98 5.67 6.71
N ILE A 407 -27.12 6.98 6.98
CA ILE A 407 -28.39 7.71 6.96
C ILE A 407 -28.40 8.79 5.88
N ALA A 408 -27.41 9.69 5.89
CA ALA A 408 -27.46 10.94 5.14
C ALA A 408 -26.09 11.40 4.60
N PRO A 409 -25.34 10.60 3.83
CA PRO A 409 -24.22 11.12 3.06
C PRO A 409 -24.73 12.08 2.00
N THR A 410 -23.99 13.15 1.73
CA THR A 410 -24.41 14.14 0.73
C THR A 410 -23.83 13.82 -0.65
N ILE A 411 -24.51 14.24 -1.72
CA ILE A 411 -24.03 14.09 -3.09
C ILE A 411 -22.65 14.74 -3.26
N SER A 412 -22.48 15.95 -2.69
CA SER A 412 -21.22 16.70 -2.81
C SER A 412 -20.03 15.99 -2.14
N GLU A 413 -20.22 15.33 -1.00
CA GLU A 413 -19.19 14.53 -0.34
C GLU A 413 -18.79 13.32 -1.18
N VAL A 414 -19.78 12.62 -1.74
CA VAL A 414 -19.55 11.43 -2.58
C VAL A 414 -18.82 11.83 -3.86
N GLU A 415 -19.25 12.86 -4.59
CA GLU A 415 -18.61 13.29 -5.83
C GLU A 415 -17.17 13.83 -5.59
N ARG A 416 -16.94 14.56 -4.50
CA ARG A 416 -15.61 14.96 -4.09
C ARG A 416 -14.72 13.74 -3.82
N ALA A 417 -15.19 12.79 -3.02
CA ALA A 417 -14.46 11.59 -2.66
C ALA A 417 -14.11 10.74 -3.88
N LYS A 418 -15.03 10.57 -4.82
CA LYS A 418 -14.80 9.90 -6.11
C LYS A 418 -13.68 10.58 -6.89
N SER A 419 -13.71 11.91 -6.99
CA SER A 419 -12.68 12.68 -7.70
C SER A 419 -11.31 12.55 -7.01
N GLN A 420 -11.26 12.63 -5.68
CA GLN A 420 -10.04 12.46 -4.90
C GLN A 420 -9.48 11.03 -5.02
N LEU A 421 -10.33 10.03 -4.93
CA LEU A 421 -9.93 8.62 -5.06
C LEU A 421 -9.37 8.33 -6.46
N LYS A 422 -10.05 8.76 -7.52
CA LYS A 422 -9.55 8.60 -8.89
C LYS A 422 -8.20 9.29 -9.10
N ALA A 423 -8.09 10.53 -8.63
CA ALA A 423 -6.83 11.26 -8.72
C ALA A 423 -5.70 10.54 -7.95
N GLY A 424 -5.96 10.09 -6.73
CA GLY A 424 -4.98 9.35 -5.93
C GLY A 424 -4.52 8.05 -6.56
N LEU A 425 -5.46 7.25 -7.08
CA LEU A 425 -5.15 5.98 -7.74
C LEU A 425 -4.36 6.17 -9.04
N LEU A 426 -4.70 7.17 -9.86
CA LEU A 426 -4.03 7.42 -11.13
C LEU A 426 -2.67 8.10 -10.95
N LEU A 427 -2.57 9.09 -10.06
CA LEU A 427 -1.30 9.76 -9.75
C LEU A 427 -0.34 8.80 -9.03
N GLY A 428 -0.85 7.83 -8.29
CA GLY A 428 -0.05 6.78 -7.66
C GLY A 428 0.66 5.86 -8.67
N LEU A 429 0.23 5.84 -9.94
CA LEU A 429 0.86 5.04 -11.01
C LEU A 429 1.97 5.82 -11.76
N ASP A 430 2.58 6.81 -11.12
CA ASP A 430 3.72 7.53 -11.69
C ASP A 430 5.02 6.76 -11.46
N GLY A 431 5.59 6.24 -12.53
CA GLY A 431 6.85 5.51 -12.50
C GLY A 431 6.72 3.99 -12.58
N THR A 432 7.81 3.36 -13.05
CA THR A 432 7.84 1.93 -13.39
C THR A 432 7.65 1.02 -12.17
N THR A 433 8.13 1.44 -11.00
CA THR A 433 8.01 0.65 -9.75
C THR A 433 6.56 0.61 -9.28
N ALA A 434 5.87 1.75 -9.26
CA ALA A 434 4.46 1.81 -8.86
C ALA A 434 3.54 1.01 -9.81
N ILE A 435 3.83 1.05 -11.11
CA ILE A 435 3.11 0.25 -12.11
C ILE A 435 3.36 -1.25 -11.89
N ALA A 436 4.62 -1.65 -11.67
CA ALA A 436 4.96 -3.04 -11.42
C ALA A 436 4.29 -3.56 -10.13
N GLU A 437 4.29 -2.75 -9.08
CA GLU A 437 3.61 -3.03 -7.82
C GLU A 437 2.11 -3.23 -8.01
N ASP A 438 1.45 -2.33 -8.73
CA ASP A 438 0.01 -2.41 -9.00
C ASP A 438 -0.35 -3.67 -9.80
N ILE A 439 0.45 -4.02 -10.81
CA ILE A 439 0.27 -5.24 -11.60
C ILE A 439 0.42 -6.49 -10.72
N GLY A 440 1.56 -6.60 -10.02
CA GLY A 440 1.91 -7.77 -9.22
C GLY A 440 0.90 -8.02 -8.11
N ARG A 441 0.61 -6.99 -7.33
CA ARG A 441 -0.37 -7.04 -6.25
C ARG A 441 -1.75 -7.47 -6.75
N GLN A 442 -2.29 -6.84 -7.80
CA GLN A 442 -3.62 -7.18 -8.30
C GLN A 442 -3.69 -8.60 -8.88
N LEU A 443 -2.65 -9.07 -9.57
CA LEU A 443 -2.63 -10.42 -10.11
C LEU A 443 -2.56 -11.48 -9.01
N VAL A 444 -1.73 -11.26 -7.99
CA VAL A 444 -1.63 -12.17 -6.85
C VAL A 444 -2.94 -12.21 -6.07
N THR A 445 -3.53 -11.05 -5.77
CA THR A 445 -4.72 -10.96 -4.89
C THR A 445 -6.04 -11.22 -5.58
N SER A 446 -6.16 -10.84 -6.87
CA SER A 446 -7.44 -10.86 -7.60
C SER A 446 -7.42 -11.71 -8.86
N GLY A 447 -6.26 -12.26 -9.24
CA GLY A 447 -6.07 -13.04 -10.47
C GLY A 447 -6.23 -12.22 -11.75
N ARG A 448 -6.43 -10.92 -11.66
CA ARG A 448 -6.60 -10.00 -12.79
C ARG A 448 -6.14 -8.59 -12.43
N ARG A 449 -5.72 -7.82 -13.42
CA ARG A 449 -5.48 -6.39 -13.28
C ARG A 449 -6.66 -5.59 -13.83
N PHE A 450 -7.15 -4.63 -13.07
CA PHE A 450 -8.08 -3.62 -13.55
C PHE A 450 -7.32 -2.56 -14.34
N THR A 451 -7.82 -2.22 -15.53
CA THR A 451 -7.30 -1.07 -16.25
C THR A 451 -7.71 0.23 -15.57
N PRO A 452 -6.97 1.34 -15.76
CA PRO A 452 -7.37 2.64 -15.22
C PRO A 452 -8.80 3.03 -15.59
N GLN A 453 -9.25 2.75 -16.81
CA GLN A 453 -10.64 3.01 -17.23
C GLN A 453 -11.67 2.17 -16.48
N GLN A 454 -11.34 0.91 -16.18
CA GLN A 454 -12.21 0.04 -15.37
C GLN A 454 -12.32 0.56 -13.94
N ILE A 455 -11.21 1.02 -13.37
CA ILE A 455 -11.17 1.65 -12.03
C ILE A 455 -12.02 2.93 -12.05
N GLU A 456 -11.81 3.83 -13.02
CA GLU A 456 -12.60 5.06 -13.17
C GLU A 456 -14.11 4.74 -13.27
N SER A 457 -14.47 3.80 -14.13
CA SER A 457 -15.86 3.40 -14.33
C SER A 457 -16.47 2.80 -13.06
N ALA A 458 -15.71 1.99 -12.32
CA ALA A 458 -16.17 1.39 -11.07
C ALA A 458 -16.36 2.43 -9.96
N VAL A 459 -15.45 3.41 -9.85
CA VAL A 459 -15.58 4.53 -8.90
C VAL A 459 -16.75 5.44 -9.30
N ASP A 460 -16.90 5.76 -10.59
CA ASP A 460 -17.99 6.61 -11.07
C ASP A 460 -19.38 5.98 -10.88
N ALA A 461 -19.47 4.66 -10.90
CA ALA A 461 -20.70 3.93 -10.64
C ALA A 461 -21.17 3.99 -9.17
N VAL A 462 -20.30 4.38 -8.23
CA VAL A 462 -20.66 4.49 -6.81
C VAL A 462 -21.63 5.66 -6.62
N THR A 463 -22.81 5.38 -6.07
CA THR A 463 -23.85 6.36 -5.78
C THR A 463 -23.97 6.64 -4.27
N VAL A 464 -24.72 7.68 -3.92
CA VAL A 464 -25.05 7.98 -2.52
C VAL A 464 -25.76 6.80 -1.85
N ASP A 465 -26.65 6.12 -2.58
CA ASP A 465 -27.39 4.98 -2.05
C ASP A 465 -26.47 3.76 -1.84
N GLU A 466 -25.47 3.59 -2.69
CA GLU A 466 -24.43 2.57 -2.47
C GLU A 466 -23.59 2.87 -1.22
N ILE A 467 -23.23 4.13 -0.96
CA ILE A 467 -22.55 4.52 0.28
C ILE A 467 -23.42 4.23 1.50
N LYS A 468 -24.72 4.59 1.46
CA LYS A 468 -25.65 4.23 2.54
C LYS A 468 -25.73 2.73 2.76
N ARG A 469 -25.85 1.96 1.70
CA ARG A 469 -25.94 0.50 1.75
C ARG A 469 -24.72 -0.13 2.41
N VAL A 470 -23.50 0.27 1.99
CA VAL A 470 -22.27 -0.27 2.57
C VAL A 470 -22.07 0.20 4.01
N ALA A 471 -22.40 1.45 4.33
CA ALA A 471 -22.35 1.95 5.71
C ALA A 471 -23.34 1.20 6.62
N GLN A 472 -24.57 0.93 6.17
CA GLN A 472 -25.53 0.11 6.90
C GLN A 472 -25.06 -1.35 7.07
N LYS A 473 -24.41 -1.89 6.05
CA LYS A 473 -23.93 -3.28 6.06
C LYS A 473 -22.70 -3.48 6.95
N TYR A 474 -21.78 -2.54 6.95
CA TYR A 474 -20.45 -2.72 7.54
C TYR A 474 -20.17 -1.83 8.76
N LEU A 475 -20.85 -0.71 8.94
CA LEU A 475 -20.65 0.19 10.08
C LEU A 475 -21.76 0.13 11.11
N TRP A 476 -23.02 0.24 10.63
CA TRP A 476 -24.17 0.34 11.52
C TRP A 476 -24.34 -0.91 12.37
N ASP A 477 -24.34 -0.73 13.70
CA ASP A 477 -24.56 -1.80 14.69
C ASP A 477 -23.62 -3.02 14.51
N LYS A 478 -22.36 -2.75 14.13
CA LYS A 478 -21.34 -3.79 13.97
C LYS A 478 -20.39 -3.84 15.15
N ASP A 479 -19.87 -5.04 15.39
CA ASP A 479 -18.73 -5.20 16.30
C ASP A 479 -17.49 -4.59 15.66
N PHE A 480 -16.61 -4.05 16.47
CA PHE A 480 -15.37 -3.42 16.02
C PHE A 480 -14.17 -4.01 16.77
N ALA A 481 -13.02 -3.87 16.20
CA ALA A 481 -11.74 -4.08 16.86
C ALA A 481 -11.15 -2.73 17.28
N LEU A 482 -10.57 -2.66 18.47
CA LEU A 482 -9.94 -1.47 19.01
C LEU A 482 -8.54 -1.78 19.51
N ALA A 483 -7.58 -0.96 19.12
CA ALA A 483 -6.23 -0.94 19.71
C ALA A 483 -5.93 0.47 20.21
N GLY A 484 -5.60 0.60 21.50
CA GLY A 484 -5.23 1.87 22.11
C GLY A 484 -3.90 1.76 22.83
N VAL A 485 -2.98 2.68 22.54
CA VAL A 485 -1.62 2.75 23.12
C VAL A 485 -1.32 4.16 23.59
N GLY A 486 -0.73 4.29 24.76
CA GLY A 486 -0.31 5.56 25.38
C GLY A 486 -1.24 6.04 26.47
N SER A 487 -1.36 7.35 26.63
CA SER A 487 -2.20 7.99 27.67
C SER A 487 -3.69 7.89 27.34
N ILE A 488 -4.28 6.71 27.52
CA ILE A 488 -5.64 6.34 27.09
C ILE A 488 -6.67 6.26 28.22
N GLU A 489 -6.40 6.82 29.41
CA GLU A 489 -7.33 6.78 30.56
C GLU A 489 -8.70 7.34 30.22
N GLY A 490 -8.78 8.43 29.45
CA GLY A 490 -10.03 9.06 29.03
C GLY A 490 -10.80 8.33 27.93
N LEU A 491 -10.28 7.22 27.40
CA LEU A 491 -10.95 6.45 26.36
C LEU A 491 -12.09 5.61 26.96
N LEU A 492 -13.32 5.79 26.44
CA LEU A 492 -14.50 5.02 26.85
C LEU A 492 -14.26 3.50 26.77
N ASP A 493 -14.94 2.74 27.63
CA ASP A 493 -14.90 1.29 27.58
C ASP A 493 -15.56 0.73 26.31
N TYR A 494 -15.20 -0.51 25.95
CA TYR A 494 -15.66 -1.17 24.72
C TYR A 494 -17.19 -1.18 24.60
N ASN A 495 -17.91 -1.50 25.69
CA ASN A 495 -19.37 -1.60 25.65
C ASN A 495 -20.03 -0.24 25.40
N ARG A 496 -19.44 0.84 25.94
CA ARG A 496 -19.92 2.19 25.68
C ARG A 496 -19.73 2.57 24.22
N ILE A 497 -18.53 2.37 23.67
CA ILE A 497 -18.23 2.62 22.25
C ILE A 497 -19.15 1.74 21.37
N ARG A 498 -19.34 0.46 21.72
CA ARG A 498 -20.22 -0.46 21.01
C ARG A 498 -21.69 0.00 21.00
N THR A 499 -22.14 0.57 22.11
CA THR A 499 -23.49 1.15 22.19
C THR A 499 -23.61 2.36 21.26
N ASP A 500 -22.58 3.18 21.15
CA ASP A 500 -22.57 4.35 20.27
C ASP A 500 -22.65 3.96 18.78
N MET A 501 -22.19 2.76 18.39
CA MET A 501 -22.34 2.26 17.01
C MET A 501 -23.79 2.08 16.56
N SER A 502 -24.74 1.98 17.47
CA SER A 502 -26.17 1.75 17.15
C SER A 502 -27.11 2.83 17.66
N SER A 503 -26.69 3.65 18.65
CA SER A 503 -27.60 4.57 19.34
C SER A 503 -27.72 5.97 18.75
N MET A 504 -26.91 6.34 17.76
CA MET A 504 -26.78 7.70 17.24
C MET A 504 -27.70 8.03 16.07
N ILE A 505 -28.88 7.42 15.97
CA ILE A 505 -29.84 7.64 14.86
C ILE A 505 -30.61 8.98 14.99
N TYR A 506 -30.30 9.85 15.90
CA TYR A 506 -31.09 11.06 16.15
C TYR A 506 -30.41 12.34 15.67
#